data_7aa2c9a5172be0da00aa22541e6b5095
#
_entry.id   7aa2c9a5172be0da00aa22541e6b5095
#
_cell.length_a   1.000
_cell.length_b   1.000
_cell.length_c   1.000
_cell.angle_alpha   90.00
_cell.angle_beta   90.00
_cell.angle_gamma   90.00
#
_symmetry.space_group_name_H-M   'P 1'
#
loop_
_entity.id
_entity.type
_entity.pdbx_description
1 polymer ?
#
loop_
_entity_poly.entity_id
_entity_poly.type
_entity_poly.pdbx_seq_one_letter_code
_entity_poly.pdbx_strand_id
1 'polypeptide(L)'
;MNERLSHSAALGESLPAPHLLDIVTRHTGATICVVDTSLNILYANEAYANWFKVRPKELLGRTLTSLYSEAARAQFGPHIDRALAGHEVTYQRQICNFEGHEVWFSISLHPWLDEDGQVGGLVNSALEVHELKVTTEALRAANQKIFSHMENSPLAVVELDAQLGLVHCSSRATEWFGWHHAAHQGESLLNLVGDGARVSALRKAFHRLLAG
;
A
#
# COMPACT_ATOMS: atom_id res chain seq x y z
N MET A 1 -31.45 -16.36 -50.95
CA MET A 1 -31.03 -17.14 -49.78
C MET A 1 -29.54 -16.93 -49.60
N ASN A 2 -29.14 -16.21 -48.60
CA ASN A 2 -27.80 -15.79 -48.13
C ASN A 2 -27.52 -14.29 -48.21
N GLU A 3 -28.29 -13.50 -47.49
CA GLU A 3 -27.83 -12.26 -46.90
C GLU A 3 -27.56 -12.55 -45.41
N ARG A 4 -26.36 -12.90 -45.08
CA ARG A 4 -25.75 -12.79 -43.74
C ARG A 4 -24.24 -12.83 -43.89
N LEU A 5 -23.60 -11.87 -43.27
CA LEU A 5 -22.17 -11.69 -43.02
C LEU A 5 -21.55 -10.45 -43.70
N SER A 6 -21.94 -9.29 -43.24
CA SER A 6 -21.12 -8.08 -43.40
C SER A 6 -21.36 -7.13 -42.20
N HIS A 7 -21.17 -7.61 -40.98
CA HIS A 7 -21.11 -6.80 -39.76
C HIS A 7 -19.82 -7.10 -38.98
N SER A 8 -18.70 -6.94 -39.64
CA SER A 8 -17.38 -7.07 -38.98
C SER A 8 -16.34 -6.15 -39.64
N ALA A 9 -16.60 -4.86 -39.61
CA ALA A 9 -15.59 -3.87 -40.03
C ALA A 9 -15.89 -2.51 -39.40
N ALA A 10 -15.94 -2.44 -38.08
CA ALA A 10 -15.98 -1.16 -37.34
C ALA A 10 -15.37 -1.32 -35.94
N LEU A 11 -14.21 -1.99 -35.87
CA LEU A 11 -13.38 -2.02 -34.68
C LEU A 11 -11.95 -1.66 -35.12
N GLY A 12 -11.56 -0.41 -34.98
CA GLY A 12 -10.15 -0.09 -35.16
C GLY A 12 -9.79 1.31 -35.63
N GLU A 13 -10.52 2.34 -35.26
CA GLU A 13 -9.83 3.63 -35.09
C GLU A 13 -9.04 3.52 -33.78
N SER A 14 -7.77 3.10 -33.90
CA SER A 14 -6.83 3.15 -32.79
C SER A 14 -6.71 4.59 -32.34
N LEU A 15 -7.10 4.89 -31.11
CA LEU A 15 -6.91 6.20 -30.52
C LEU A 15 -5.45 6.63 -30.71
N PRO A 16 -5.17 7.88 -31.13
CA PRO A 16 -3.79 8.36 -31.23
C PRO A 16 -3.05 8.11 -29.90
N ALA A 17 -1.83 7.60 -29.99
CA ALA A 17 -1.04 7.23 -28.79
C ALA A 17 -0.99 8.32 -27.71
N PRO A 18 -0.88 9.62 -28.02
CA PRO A 18 -0.96 10.68 -27.01
C PRO A 18 -2.30 10.76 -26.30
N HIS A 19 -3.40 10.47 -27.01
CA HIS A 19 -4.75 10.50 -26.41
C HIS A 19 -5.00 9.30 -25.51
N LEU A 20 -4.50 8.13 -25.90
CA LEU A 20 -4.57 6.92 -25.07
C LEU A 20 -3.76 7.09 -23.77
N LEU A 21 -2.57 7.68 -23.84
CA LEU A 21 -1.74 7.96 -22.67
C LEU A 21 -2.47 8.91 -21.70
N ASP A 22 -3.10 9.95 -22.21
CA ASP A 22 -3.87 10.90 -21.41
C ASP A 22 -5.06 10.22 -20.71
N ILE A 23 -5.81 9.38 -21.44
CA ILE A 23 -6.93 8.62 -20.85
C ILE A 23 -6.45 7.70 -19.72
N VAL A 24 -5.40 6.91 -19.96
CA VAL A 24 -4.86 5.97 -18.98
C VAL A 24 -4.37 6.71 -17.74
N THR A 25 -3.57 7.76 -17.92
CA THR A 25 -2.96 8.48 -16.79
C THR A 25 -3.96 9.33 -16.00
N ARG A 26 -5.06 9.75 -16.61
CA ARG A 26 -6.13 10.51 -15.95
C ARG A 26 -6.90 9.67 -14.93
N HIS A 27 -7.02 8.36 -15.17
CA HIS A 27 -7.80 7.45 -14.31
C HIS A 27 -6.97 6.71 -13.26
N THR A 28 -5.65 6.87 -13.24
CA THR A 28 -4.78 6.17 -12.26
C THR A 28 -4.79 6.79 -10.86
N GLY A 29 -5.33 8.00 -10.68
CA GLY A 29 -5.24 8.75 -9.43
C GLY A 29 -3.82 9.17 -9.04
N ALA A 30 -2.80 8.76 -9.80
CA ALA A 30 -1.41 9.11 -9.56
C ALA A 30 -1.02 10.40 -10.30
N THR A 31 -0.18 11.20 -9.70
CA THR A 31 0.52 12.27 -10.42
C THR A 31 1.66 11.65 -11.22
N ILE A 32 1.73 11.95 -12.52
CA ILE A 32 2.75 11.39 -13.41
C ILE A 32 3.47 12.52 -14.15
N CYS A 33 4.80 12.44 -14.13
CA CYS A 33 5.67 13.36 -14.84
C CYS A 33 6.83 12.57 -15.47
N VAL A 34 7.14 12.83 -16.73
CA VAL A 34 8.30 12.27 -17.44
C VAL A 34 9.31 13.39 -17.67
N VAL A 35 10.57 13.13 -17.35
CA VAL A 35 11.66 14.07 -17.53
C VAL A 35 12.81 13.43 -18.32
N ASP A 36 13.63 14.28 -18.99
CA ASP A 36 14.91 13.88 -19.57
C ASP A 36 16.02 13.78 -18.51
N THR A 37 17.24 13.46 -18.91
CA THR A 37 18.41 13.37 -18.03
C THR A 37 18.83 14.72 -17.43
N SER A 38 18.43 15.83 -18.04
CA SER A 38 18.61 17.20 -17.52
C SER A 38 17.46 17.65 -16.62
N LEU A 39 16.51 16.73 -16.35
CA LEU A 39 15.29 16.95 -15.57
C LEU A 39 14.32 17.95 -16.21
N ASN A 40 14.36 18.16 -17.53
CA ASN A 40 13.35 18.92 -18.22
C ASN A 40 12.09 18.07 -18.40
N ILE A 41 10.93 18.65 -18.14
CA ILE A 41 9.64 17.97 -18.20
C ILE A 41 9.24 17.75 -19.67
N LEU A 42 9.15 16.49 -20.06
CA LEU A 42 8.71 16.02 -21.37
C LEU A 42 7.21 15.74 -21.40
N TYR A 43 6.64 15.31 -20.27
CA TYR A 43 5.22 15.01 -20.10
C TYR A 43 4.81 15.23 -18.64
N ALA A 44 3.59 15.71 -18.45
CA ALA A 44 2.92 15.74 -17.15
C ALA A 44 1.42 15.50 -17.36
N ASN A 45 0.80 14.64 -16.53
CA ASN A 45 -0.64 14.45 -16.55
C ASN A 45 -1.37 15.61 -15.82
N GLU A 46 -2.69 15.64 -15.94
CA GLU A 46 -3.52 16.67 -15.29
C GLU A 46 -3.35 16.66 -13.77
N ALA A 47 -3.27 15.49 -13.14
CA ALA A 47 -3.10 15.36 -11.70
C ALA A 47 -1.78 16.01 -11.23
N TYR A 48 -0.68 15.82 -11.97
CA TYR A 48 0.60 16.46 -11.69
C TYR A 48 0.53 17.98 -11.87
N ALA A 49 -0.08 18.45 -12.96
CA ALA A 49 -0.21 19.88 -13.24
C ALA A 49 -1.14 20.59 -12.23
N ASN A 50 -2.21 19.94 -11.81
CA ASN A 50 -3.13 20.45 -10.79
C ASN A 50 -2.43 20.66 -9.45
N TRP A 51 -1.44 19.84 -9.11
CA TRP A 51 -0.60 20.03 -7.92
C TRP A 51 0.09 21.40 -7.92
N PHE A 52 0.43 21.97 -9.07
CA PHE A 52 1.04 23.28 -9.22
C PHE A 52 0.03 24.37 -9.62
N LYS A 53 -1.26 24.03 -9.73
CA LYS A 53 -2.34 24.96 -10.19
C LYS A 53 -2.07 25.56 -11.57
N VAL A 54 -1.48 24.75 -12.48
CA VAL A 54 -1.18 25.14 -13.87
C VAL A 54 -1.74 24.09 -14.82
N ARG A 55 -1.76 24.39 -16.12
CA ARG A 55 -2.12 23.41 -17.15
C ARG A 55 -0.89 22.55 -17.50
N PRO A 56 -1.06 21.28 -17.92
CA PRO A 56 0.05 20.40 -18.28
C PRO A 56 1.03 21.04 -19.29
N LYS A 57 0.51 21.73 -20.29
CA LYS A 57 1.33 22.40 -21.33
C LYS A 57 2.27 23.48 -20.78
N GLU A 58 1.93 24.08 -19.65
CA GLU A 58 2.75 25.13 -19.01
C GLU A 58 3.96 24.54 -18.25
N LEU A 59 3.98 23.24 -18.03
CA LEU A 59 5.08 22.52 -17.40
C LEU A 59 6.11 22.00 -18.42
N LEU A 60 5.71 21.79 -19.66
CA LEU A 60 6.60 21.22 -20.68
C LEU A 60 7.84 22.09 -20.90
N GLY A 61 9.02 21.46 -20.94
CA GLY A 61 10.31 22.12 -21.09
C GLY A 61 10.82 22.85 -19.83
N ARG A 62 10.02 22.96 -18.77
CA ARG A 62 10.52 23.50 -17.51
C ARG A 62 11.36 22.45 -16.79
N THR A 63 12.39 22.88 -16.09
CA THR A 63 13.18 21.98 -15.26
C THR A 63 12.41 21.57 -14.02
N LEU A 64 12.33 20.28 -13.72
CA LEU A 64 11.68 19.74 -12.53
C LEU A 64 12.12 20.47 -11.26
N THR A 65 13.42 20.72 -11.12
CA THR A 65 13.98 21.41 -9.95
C THR A 65 13.49 22.84 -9.79
N SER A 66 13.03 23.50 -10.87
CA SER A 66 12.49 24.87 -10.78
C SER A 66 11.12 24.94 -10.12
N LEU A 67 10.42 23.82 -10.02
CA LEU A 67 9.08 23.74 -9.43
C LEU A 67 9.11 23.55 -7.90
N TYR A 68 10.27 23.25 -7.33
CA TYR A 68 10.39 22.91 -5.91
C TYR A 68 11.36 23.81 -5.17
N SER A 69 11.12 24.01 -3.89
CA SER A 69 12.05 24.73 -3.01
C SER A 69 13.39 23.98 -2.87
N GLU A 70 14.44 24.70 -2.45
CA GLU A 70 15.75 24.09 -2.21
C GLU A 70 15.70 22.97 -1.17
N ALA A 71 14.95 23.17 -0.10
CA ALA A 71 14.74 22.16 0.94
C ALA A 71 14.07 20.89 0.38
N ALA A 72 13.07 21.03 -0.50
CA ALA A 72 12.45 19.90 -1.16
C ALA A 72 13.43 19.17 -2.09
N ARG A 73 14.23 19.94 -2.86
CA ARG A 73 15.26 19.39 -3.77
C ARG A 73 16.32 18.59 -3.02
N ALA A 74 16.78 19.07 -1.88
CA ALA A 74 17.73 18.35 -1.04
C ALA A 74 17.18 16.97 -0.58
N GLN A 75 15.87 16.86 -0.35
CA GLN A 75 15.25 15.62 0.06
C GLN A 75 15.12 14.58 -1.06
N PHE A 76 14.74 15.00 -2.27
CA PHE A 76 14.53 14.05 -3.36
C PHE A 76 15.75 13.88 -4.30
N GLY A 77 16.72 14.79 -4.25
CA GLY A 77 17.92 14.75 -5.10
C GLY A 77 18.62 13.39 -5.09
N PRO A 78 18.99 12.84 -3.94
CA PRO A 78 19.64 11.52 -3.88
C PRO A 78 18.83 10.39 -4.52
N HIS A 79 17.51 10.46 -4.50
CA HIS A 79 16.63 9.49 -5.14
C HIS A 79 16.65 9.64 -6.66
N ILE A 80 16.66 10.88 -7.16
CA ILE A 80 16.80 11.17 -8.60
C ILE A 80 18.14 10.70 -9.11
N ASP A 81 19.24 11.02 -8.42
CA ASP A 81 20.60 10.62 -8.82
C ASP A 81 20.71 9.11 -8.96
N ARG A 82 20.15 8.39 -7.99
CA ARG A 82 20.11 6.93 -8.01
C ARG A 82 19.26 6.38 -9.17
N ALA A 83 18.14 7.04 -9.47
CA ALA A 83 17.28 6.63 -10.57
C ALA A 83 17.95 6.94 -11.94
N LEU A 84 18.61 8.07 -12.10
CA LEU A 84 19.40 8.38 -13.30
C LEU A 84 20.60 7.45 -13.50
N ALA A 85 21.10 6.81 -12.42
CA ALA A 85 22.09 5.74 -12.50
C ALA A 85 21.50 4.38 -12.94
N GLY A 86 20.20 4.32 -13.32
CA GLY A 86 19.53 3.14 -13.86
C GLY A 86 18.82 2.27 -12.82
N HIS A 87 18.67 2.74 -11.57
CA HIS A 87 17.98 2.00 -10.52
C HIS A 87 16.53 2.46 -10.36
N GLU A 88 15.59 1.53 -10.22
CA GLU A 88 14.25 1.85 -9.76
C GLU A 88 14.28 2.28 -8.30
N VAL A 89 13.58 3.36 -7.96
CA VAL A 89 13.55 3.92 -6.60
C VAL A 89 12.10 4.15 -6.19
N THR A 90 11.73 3.59 -5.04
CA THR A 90 10.43 3.89 -4.41
C THR A 90 10.66 4.32 -2.98
N TYR A 91 10.02 5.42 -2.58
CA TYR A 91 10.08 5.94 -1.23
C TYR A 91 8.78 6.64 -0.84
N GLN A 92 8.57 6.81 0.45
CA GLN A 92 7.42 7.53 0.98
C GLN A 92 7.87 8.82 1.68
N ARG A 93 7.11 9.88 1.49
CA ARG A 93 7.35 11.15 2.20
C ARG A 93 6.04 11.90 2.45
N GLN A 94 6.06 12.76 3.45
CA GLN A 94 5.02 13.77 3.62
C GLN A 94 5.32 14.98 2.73
N ILE A 95 4.26 15.47 2.11
CA ILE A 95 4.29 16.68 1.29
C ILE A 95 3.17 17.59 1.81
N CYS A 96 3.50 18.84 2.09
CA CYS A 96 2.50 19.84 2.46
C CYS A 96 1.69 20.23 1.21
N ASN A 97 0.37 20.01 1.24
CA ASN A 97 -0.51 20.45 0.18
C ASN A 97 -0.76 21.97 0.25
N PHE A 98 -1.49 22.52 -0.73
CA PHE A 98 -1.76 23.97 -0.78
C PHE A 98 -2.67 24.48 0.35
N GLU A 99 -3.31 23.59 1.09
CA GLU A 99 -4.15 23.90 2.23
C GLU A 99 -3.36 23.88 3.55
N GLY A 100 -2.06 23.55 3.48
CA GLY A 100 -1.19 23.45 4.65
C GLY A 100 -1.26 22.08 5.35
N HIS A 101 -1.93 21.10 4.79
CA HIS A 101 -2.01 19.75 5.35
C HIS A 101 -0.84 18.88 4.87
N GLU A 102 -0.25 18.15 5.81
CA GLU A 102 0.75 17.15 5.48
C GLU A 102 0.08 15.86 4.99
N VAL A 103 0.39 15.47 3.77
CA VAL A 103 -0.19 14.32 3.08
C VAL A 103 0.91 13.34 2.72
N TRP A 104 0.70 12.05 2.98
CA TRP A 104 1.65 11.00 2.61
C TRP A 104 1.54 10.63 1.14
N PHE A 105 2.67 10.64 0.46
CA PHE A 105 2.82 10.13 -0.89
C PHE A 105 3.78 8.95 -0.95
N SER A 106 3.44 7.96 -1.77
CA SER A 106 4.36 6.95 -2.27
C SER A 106 4.85 7.40 -3.63
N ILE A 107 6.15 7.64 -3.76
CA ILE A 107 6.79 8.18 -4.96
C ILE A 107 7.65 7.08 -5.56
N SER A 108 7.49 6.85 -6.86
CA SER A 108 8.27 5.90 -7.63
C SER A 108 8.95 6.61 -8.80
N LEU A 109 10.25 6.37 -8.93
CA LEU A 109 11.10 6.88 -9.99
C LEU A 109 11.59 5.68 -10.80
N HIS A 110 11.19 5.61 -12.07
CA HIS A 110 11.59 4.56 -13.01
C HIS A 110 12.42 5.16 -14.12
N PRO A 111 13.68 4.72 -14.31
CA PRO A 111 14.46 5.14 -15.48
C PRO A 111 13.80 4.59 -16.75
N TRP A 112 13.70 5.43 -17.78
CA TRP A 112 13.34 4.96 -19.12
C TRP A 112 14.59 4.96 -20.00
N LEU A 113 14.66 3.99 -20.92
CA LEU A 113 15.81 3.81 -21.80
C LEU A 113 15.51 4.38 -23.17
N ASP A 114 16.51 5.02 -23.76
CA ASP A 114 16.46 5.48 -25.15
C ASP A 114 16.67 4.34 -26.15
N GLU A 115 16.73 4.65 -27.44
CA GLU A 115 16.91 3.67 -28.53
C GLU A 115 18.26 2.95 -28.45
N ASP A 116 19.27 3.57 -27.81
CA ASP A 116 20.61 3.01 -27.62
C ASP A 116 20.72 2.19 -26.31
N GLY A 117 19.63 2.07 -25.55
CA GLY A 117 19.57 1.36 -24.27
C GLY A 117 20.22 2.12 -23.11
N GLN A 118 20.48 3.41 -23.26
CA GLN A 118 20.97 4.29 -22.20
C GLN A 118 19.80 4.92 -21.46
N VAL A 119 20.04 5.37 -20.22
CA VAL A 119 19.01 6.09 -19.45
C VAL A 119 18.75 7.44 -20.16
N GLY A 120 17.58 7.57 -20.77
CA GLY A 120 17.12 8.79 -21.43
C GLY A 120 16.43 9.77 -20.46
N GLY A 121 16.07 9.31 -19.26
CA GLY A 121 15.41 10.12 -18.24
C GLY A 121 14.62 9.29 -17.24
N LEU A 122 13.64 9.90 -16.59
CA LEU A 122 12.84 9.28 -15.52
C LEU A 122 11.34 9.44 -15.76
N VAL A 123 10.59 8.40 -15.42
CA VAL A 123 9.16 8.48 -15.15
C VAL A 123 8.99 8.63 -13.63
N ASN A 124 8.49 9.77 -13.20
CA ASN A 124 8.11 10.03 -11.82
C ASN A 124 6.61 9.81 -11.67
N SER A 125 6.22 8.93 -10.77
CA SER A 125 4.82 8.76 -10.37
C SER A 125 4.70 8.92 -8.86
N ALA A 126 3.66 9.63 -8.40
CA ALA A 126 3.37 9.74 -6.99
C ALA A 126 1.88 9.47 -6.74
N LEU A 127 1.62 8.59 -5.78
CA LEU A 127 0.28 8.21 -5.35
C LEU A 127 0.07 8.68 -3.90
N GLU A 128 -1.03 9.34 -3.65
CA GLU A 128 -1.42 9.67 -2.29
C GLU A 128 -1.80 8.40 -1.53
N VAL A 129 -1.15 8.19 -0.38
CA VAL A 129 -1.36 7.02 0.49
C VAL A 129 -1.72 7.43 1.92
N HIS A 130 -2.15 8.66 2.11
CA HIS A 130 -2.40 9.23 3.44
C HIS A 130 -3.47 8.45 4.20
N GLU A 131 -4.63 8.25 3.61
CA GLU A 131 -5.75 7.52 4.23
C GLU A 131 -5.35 6.07 4.56
N LEU A 132 -4.72 5.38 3.62
CA LEU A 132 -4.24 4.02 3.81
C LEU A 132 -3.25 3.93 4.99
N LYS A 133 -2.32 4.89 5.06
CA LYS A 133 -1.29 4.90 6.10
C LYS A 133 -1.90 5.20 7.47
N VAL A 134 -2.74 6.23 7.58
CA VAL A 134 -3.43 6.59 8.81
C VAL A 134 -4.30 5.44 9.32
N THR A 135 -5.08 4.82 8.43
CA THR A 135 -5.92 3.67 8.79
C THR A 135 -5.09 2.47 9.24
N THR A 136 -3.99 2.18 8.56
CA THR A 136 -3.09 1.08 8.92
C THR A 136 -2.42 1.32 10.27
N GLU A 137 -1.97 2.54 10.54
CA GLU A 137 -1.37 2.92 11.82
C GLU A 137 -2.39 2.88 12.97
N ALA A 138 -3.62 3.37 12.73
CA ALA A 138 -4.71 3.30 13.70
C ALA A 138 -5.07 1.85 14.04
N LEU A 139 -5.14 0.96 13.04
CA LEU A 139 -5.39 -0.46 13.24
C LEU A 139 -4.25 -1.12 14.03
N ARG A 140 -3.01 -0.82 13.71
CA ARG A 140 -1.84 -1.33 14.46
C ARG A 140 -1.87 -0.87 15.91
N ALA A 141 -2.15 0.41 16.17
CA ALA A 141 -2.25 0.96 17.50
C ALA A 141 -3.39 0.32 18.30
N ALA A 142 -4.56 0.10 17.68
CA ALA A 142 -5.69 -0.59 18.29
C ALA A 142 -5.33 -2.04 18.67
N ASN A 143 -4.70 -2.77 17.76
CA ASN A 143 -4.25 -4.15 18.01
C ASN A 143 -3.21 -4.22 19.13
N GLN A 144 -2.22 -3.30 19.15
CA GLN A 144 -1.24 -3.23 20.23
C GLN A 144 -1.90 -2.93 21.57
N LYS A 145 -2.91 -2.07 21.59
CA LYS A 145 -3.66 -1.77 22.81
C LYS A 145 -4.43 -2.98 23.33
N ILE A 146 -5.11 -3.71 22.45
CA ILE A 146 -5.82 -4.96 22.80
C ILE A 146 -4.82 -5.97 23.36
N PHE A 147 -3.70 -6.19 22.65
CA PHE A 147 -2.65 -7.11 23.10
C PHE A 147 -2.09 -6.73 24.48
N SER A 148 -1.79 -5.44 24.68
CA SER A 148 -1.31 -4.93 25.97
C SER A 148 -2.33 -5.14 27.09
N HIS A 149 -3.63 -4.95 26.82
CA HIS A 149 -4.69 -5.21 27.80
C HIS A 149 -4.79 -6.70 28.15
N MET A 150 -4.63 -7.59 27.18
CA MET A 150 -4.63 -9.04 27.41
C MET A 150 -3.43 -9.46 28.27
N GLU A 151 -2.23 -8.99 27.94
CA GLU A 151 -1.00 -9.33 28.66
C GLU A 151 -0.96 -8.77 30.09
N ASN A 152 -1.48 -7.55 30.28
CA ASN A 152 -1.53 -6.90 31.59
C ASN A 152 -2.79 -7.26 32.40
N SER A 153 -3.65 -8.11 31.88
CA SER A 153 -4.84 -8.59 32.61
C SER A 153 -4.43 -9.44 33.82
N PRO A 154 -5.09 -9.27 34.99
CA PRO A 154 -4.92 -10.18 36.09
C PRO A 154 -5.51 -11.57 35.83
N LEU A 155 -6.30 -11.71 34.78
CA LEU A 155 -6.92 -12.97 34.36
C LEU A 155 -6.02 -13.70 33.34
N ALA A 156 -6.08 -15.03 33.38
CA ALA A 156 -5.52 -15.86 32.34
C ALA A 156 -6.42 -15.73 31.10
N VAL A 157 -5.89 -15.13 30.01
CA VAL A 157 -6.59 -14.96 28.74
C VAL A 157 -6.05 -15.95 27.72
N VAL A 158 -6.96 -16.66 27.06
CA VAL A 158 -6.66 -17.65 26.03
C VAL A 158 -7.53 -17.35 24.83
N GLU A 159 -6.92 -17.21 23.67
CA GLU A 159 -7.59 -17.03 22.39
C GLU A 159 -7.59 -18.36 21.62
N LEU A 160 -8.74 -18.73 21.10
CA LEU A 160 -8.96 -19.98 20.38
C LEU A 160 -9.56 -19.69 19.00
N ASP A 161 -9.23 -20.52 18.02
CA ASP A 161 -9.92 -20.53 16.73
C ASP A 161 -11.29 -21.25 16.81
N ALA A 162 -12.02 -21.28 15.69
CA ALA A 162 -13.34 -21.91 15.61
C ALA A 162 -13.29 -23.45 15.81
N GLN A 163 -12.12 -24.07 15.73
CA GLN A 163 -11.87 -25.49 15.96
C GLN A 163 -11.34 -25.76 17.37
N LEU A 164 -11.33 -24.73 18.24
CA LEU A 164 -10.77 -24.74 19.58
C LEU A 164 -9.25 -24.96 19.62
N GLY A 165 -8.56 -24.65 18.53
CA GLY A 165 -7.11 -24.61 18.49
C GLY A 165 -6.57 -23.37 19.19
N LEU A 166 -5.49 -23.50 19.96
CA LEU A 166 -4.85 -22.40 20.66
C LEU A 166 -4.21 -21.41 19.67
N VAL A 167 -4.73 -20.18 19.65
CA VAL A 167 -4.20 -19.08 18.82
C VAL A 167 -3.25 -18.21 19.64
N HIS A 168 -3.64 -17.84 20.86
CA HIS A 168 -2.82 -17.01 21.73
C HIS A 168 -3.08 -17.37 23.21
N CYS A 169 -2.05 -17.12 24.04
CA CYS A 169 -2.07 -17.39 25.48
C CYS A 169 -1.32 -16.25 26.18
N SER A 170 -2.01 -15.53 27.08
CA SER A 170 -1.38 -14.46 27.85
C SER A 170 -0.30 -15.01 28.79
N SER A 171 0.63 -14.13 29.19
CA SER A 171 1.67 -14.49 30.18
C SER A 171 1.08 -15.07 31.43
N ARG A 172 -0.06 -14.57 31.91
CA ARG A 172 -0.77 -15.09 33.05
C ARG A 172 -1.33 -16.49 32.83
N ALA A 173 -1.85 -16.78 31.62
CA ALA A 173 -2.32 -18.12 31.28
C ALA A 173 -1.14 -19.11 31.20
N THR A 174 0.00 -18.67 30.68
CA THR A 174 1.24 -19.45 30.68
C THR A 174 1.72 -19.79 32.11
N GLU A 175 1.70 -18.82 33.03
CA GLU A 175 2.05 -19.04 34.43
C GLU A 175 1.11 -20.04 35.11
N TRP A 176 -0.20 -19.94 34.85
CA TRP A 176 -1.20 -20.76 35.55
C TRP A 176 -1.35 -22.18 34.99
N PHE A 177 -1.24 -22.32 33.66
CA PHE A 177 -1.52 -23.58 32.98
C PHE A 177 -0.29 -24.25 32.41
N GLY A 178 0.84 -23.56 32.35
CA GLY A 178 2.09 -24.04 31.69
C GLY A 178 2.00 -24.08 30.17
N TRP A 179 0.99 -23.44 29.58
CA TRP A 179 0.81 -23.44 28.12
C TRP A 179 1.67 -22.35 27.50
N HIS A 180 2.64 -22.78 26.70
CA HIS A 180 3.50 -21.86 25.96
C HIS A 180 2.98 -21.73 24.52
N HIS A 181 2.68 -20.51 24.09
CA HIS A 181 2.17 -20.25 22.74
C HIS A 181 3.01 -20.95 21.65
N ALA A 182 4.33 -20.81 21.70
CA ALA A 182 5.22 -21.40 20.69
C ALA A 182 5.22 -22.94 20.65
N ALA A 183 4.88 -23.60 21.78
CA ALA A 183 4.89 -25.06 21.86
C ALA A 183 3.52 -25.68 21.55
N HIS A 184 2.43 -24.94 21.75
CA HIS A 184 1.06 -25.46 21.69
C HIS A 184 0.19 -24.75 20.64
N GLN A 185 0.78 -23.96 19.76
CA GLN A 185 0.03 -23.25 18.69
C GLN A 185 -0.73 -24.23 17.80
N GLY A 186 -2.03 -24.02 17.64
CA GLY A 186 -2.93 -24.89 16.87
C GLY A 186 -3.34 -26.16 17.59
N GLU A 187 -2.79 -26.44 18.78
CA GLU A 187 -3.22 -27.59 19.57
C GLU A 187 -4.62 -27.36 20.15
N SER A 188 -5.46 -28.38 20.10
CA SER A 188 -6.82 -28.27 20.62
C SER A 188 -6.81 -28.06 22.14
N LEU A 189 -7.54 -27.04 22.60
CA LEU A 189 -7.75 -26.78 24.04
C LEU A 189 -8.17 -28.06 24.79
N LEU A 190 -8.95 -28.92 24.16
CA LEU A 190 -9.43 -30.17 24.75
C LEU A 190 -8.30 -31.14 25.06
N ASN A 191 -7.22 -31.12 24.26
CA ASN A 191 -6.03 -31.94 24.54
C ASN A 191 -5.19 -31.31 25.67
N LEU A 192 -5.07 -29.98 25.68
CA LEU A 192 -4.31 -29.24 26.68
C LEU A 192 -4.90 -29.35 28.09
N VAL A 193 -6.22 -29.46 28.19
CA VAL A 193 -6.91 -29.62 29.52
C VAL A 193 -6.84 -31.05 30.05
N GLY A 194 -6.45 -32.02 29.20
CA GLY A 194 -6.36 -33.45 29.58
C GLY A 194 -7.71 -34.18 29.61
N ASP A 195 -7.71 -35.41 30.06
CA ASP A 195 -8.90 -36.27 30.13
C ASP A 195 -9.67 -36.15 31.45
N GLY A 196 -11.01 -36.20 31.37
CA GLY A 196 -11.85 -36.28 32.57
C GLY A 196 -13.24 -35.61 32.48
N ALA A 197 -13.99 -35.66 33.58
CA ALA A 197 -15.33 -35.06 33.67
C ALA A 197 -15.33 -33.54 33.38
N ARG A 198 -14.24 -32.84 33.68
CA ARG A 198 -14.06 -31.41 33.44
C ARG A 198 -14.01 -31.11 31.93
N VAL A 199 -13.34 -31.94 31.12
CA VAL A 199 -13.27 -31.82 29.66
C VAL A 199 -14.66 -31.97 29.03
N SER A 200 -15.46 -32.91 29.49
CA SER A 200 -16.84 -33.10 29.02
C SER A 200 -17.72 -31.87 29.30
N ALA A 201 -17.59 -31.25 30.46
CA ALA A 201 -18.32 -30.04 30.81
C ALA A 201 -17.85 -28.83 29.95
N LEU A 202 -16.53 -28.68 29.76
CA LEU A 202 -15.93 -27.64 28.94
C LEU A 202 -16.38 -27.78 27.50
N ARG A 203 -16.33 -28.99 26.92
CA ARG A 203 -16.81 -29.28 25.56
C ARG A 203 -18.26 -28.87 25.35
N LYS A 204 -19.15 -29.23 26.33
CA LYS A 204 -20.56 -28.83 26.26
C LYS A 204 -20.75 -27.32 26.33
N ALA A 205 -19.97 -26.62 27.19
CA ALA A 205 -20.00 -25.17 27.27
C ALA A 205 -19.57 -24.48 25.98
N PHE A 206 -18.48 -24.95 25.33
CA PHE A 206 -18.02 -24.42 24.07
C PHE A 206 -18.99 -24.69 22.93
N HIS A 207 -19.57 -25.89 22.83
CA HIS A 207 -20.60 -26.17 21.81
C HIS A 207 -21.81 -25.25 21.96
N ARG A 208 -22.19 -24.86 23.17
CA ARG A 208 -23.27 -23.89 23.37
C ARG A 208 -22.88 -22.49 22.94
N LEU A 209 -21.65 -22.06 23.22
CA LEU A 209 -21.16 -20.75 22.83
C LEU A 209 -21.01 -20.61 21.29
N LEU A 210 -20.60 -21.66 20.59
CA LEU A 210 -20.45 -21.66 19.13
C LEU A 210 -21.79 -21.84 18.39
N ALA A 211 -22.83 -22.32 19.06
CA ALA A 211 -24.17 -22.51 18.48
C ALA A 211 -25.06 -21.26 18.62
N GLY A 212 -24.59 -20.16 19.29
CA GLY A 212 -25.32 -18.91 19.51
C GLY A 212 -26.28 -19.04 20.67
#